data_92651b729842d2541bf031641f9e12c7
#
_entry.id   92651b729842d2541bf031641f9e12c7
#
_cell.length_a   1.000
_cell.length_b   1.000
_cell.length_c   1.000
_cell.angle_alpha   90.00
_cell.angle_beta   90.00
_cell.angle_gamma   90.00
#
_symmetry.space_group_name_H-M   'P 1'
#
loop_
_entity.id
_entity.type
_entity.pdbx_description
1 polymer ?
#
loop_
_entity_poly.entity_id
_entity_poly.type
_entity_poly.pdbx_seq_one_letter_code
_entity_poly.pdbx_strand_id
1 'polypeptide(L)'
;SSFSITSCAKFSKLNETIAPSNLEKLSVSHCPSVTELDASQKDINSISITYVDNNFVLKGKEEMGSYAFTGYQLPKTEGISTFASLTVTTPLTNVEISGIKQVTGELSFQATANVTLESVSMPDLETVGKFATGNDNKRCNFPKLTRVTERLYINIEKTVTDLSYLNFKSLESVEFLEMYGS
;
A
#
# COMPACT_ATOMS: atom_id res chain seq x y z
N SER A 1 3.17 -5.13 -22.06
CA SER A 1 1.83 -4.69 -22.49
C SER A 1 1.02 -4.14 -21.31
N SER A 2 -0.04 -3.37 -21.61
CA SER A 2 -0.94 -2.82 -20.58
C SER A 2 -2.39 -3.21 -20.88
N PHE A 3 -3.15 -3.45 -19.81
CA PHE A 3 -4.57 -3.74 -19.88
C PHE A 3 -5.33 -2.87 -18.87
N SER A 4 -6.44 -2.28 -19.32
CA SER A 4 -7.25 -1.40 -18.48
C SER A 4 -8.73 -1.73 -18.59
N ILE A 5 -9.42 -1.77 -17.45
CA ILE A 5 -10.87 -1.91 -17.33
C ILE A 5 -11.38 -0.71 -16.57
N THR A 6 -12.33 0.01 -17.17
CA THR A 6 -12.87 1.22 -16.55
C THR A 6 -14.38 1.25 -16.64
N SER A 7 -15.04 1.65 -15.54
CA SER A 7 -16.49 1.89 -15.45
C SER A 7 -17.36 0.68 -15.82
N CYS A 8 -16.94 -0.52 -15.39
CA CYS A 8 -17.65 -1.77 -15.67
C CYS A 8 -18.53 -2.20 -14.50
N ALA A 9 -19.80 -1.75 -14.46
CA ALA A 9 -20.70 -1.99 -13.34
C ALA A 9 -21.07 -3.47 -13.09
N LYS A 10 -20.96 -4.34 -14.08
CA LYS A 10 -21.38 -5.76 -13.98
C LYS A 10 -20.20 -6.74 -14.02
N PHE A 11 -18.99 -6.24 -14.17
CA PHE A 11 -17.79 -7.08 -14.20
C PHE A 11 -17.38 -7.42 -12.77
N SER A 12 -17.30 -8.70 -12.41
CA SER A 12 -17.14 -9.13 -11.02
C SER A 12 -15.80 -9.78 -10.72
N LYS A 13 -15.17 -10.43 -11.69
CA LYS A 13 -13.88 -11.12 -11.49
C LYS A 13 -12.97 -10.96 -12.69
N LEU A 14 -11.70 -10.71 -12.42
CA LEU A 14 -10.65 -10.75 -13.40
C LEU A 14 -9.75 -11.95 -13.09
N ASN A 15 -9.70 -12.88 -14.03
CA ASN A 15 -8.85 -14.05 -13.97
C ASN A 15 -7.88 -14.11 -15.15
N GLU A 16 -6.99 -15.07 -15.13
CA GLU A 16 -5.93 -15.28 -16.12
C GLU A 16 -6.42 -15.34 -17.58
N THR A 17 -7.66 -15.78 -17.79
CA THR A 17 -8.22 -16.03 -19.13
C THR A 17 -8.46 -14.74 -19.93
N ILE A 18 -8.62 -13.62 -19.25
CA ILE A 18 -8.95 -12.32 -19.86
C ILE A 18 -7.70 -11.50 -20.15
N ALA A 19 -6.64 -11.69 -19.34
CA ALA A 19 -5.44 -10.89 -19.44
C ALA A 19 -4.42 -11.49 -20.42
N PRO A 20 -3.76 -10.67 -21.27
CA PRO A 20 -2.68 -11.14 -22.15
C PRO A 20 -1.56 -11.85 -21.39
N SER A 21 -0.91 -12.84 -22.01
CA SER A 21 0.18 -13.62 -21.39
C SER A 21 1.40 -12.77 -21.00
N ASN A 22 1.62 -11.64 -21.67
CA ASN A 22 2.73 -10.70 -21.44
C ASN A 22 2.27 -9.39 -20.82
N LEU A 23 1.30 -9.46 -19.90
CA LEU A 23 0.77 -8.29 -19.21
C LEU A 23 1.80 -7.75 -18.20
N GLU A 24 2.22 -6.50 -18.38
CA GLU A 24 3.13 -5.80 -17.47
C GLU A 24 2.40 -4.81 -16.55
N LYS A 25 1.30 -4.23 -17.04
CA LYS A 25 0.53 -3.24 -16.31
C LYS A 25 -0.95 -3.54 -16.37
N LEU A 26 -1.60 -3.52 -15.21
CA LEU A 26 -3.03 -3.73 -15.07
C LEU A 26 -3.66 -2.55 -14.32
N SER A 27 -4.74 -2.02 -14.88
CA SER A 27 -5.55 -0.99 -14.22
C SER A 27 -7.02 -1.39 -14.19
N VAL A 28 -7.64 -1.33 -13.01
CA VAL A 28 -9.08 -1.53 -12.83
C VAL A 28 -9.64 -0.32 -12.10
N SER A 29 -10.59 0.37 -12.71
CA SER A 29 -11.09 1.63 -12.19
C SER A 29 -12.62 1.74 -12.29
N HIS A 30 -13.25 2.20 -11.19
CA HIS A 30 -14.71 2.43 -11.13
C HIS A 30 -15.53 1.20 -11.54
N CYS A 31 -15.10 0.03 -11.06
CA CYS A 31 -15.78 -1.24 -11.30
C CYS A 31 -16.32 -1.80 -9.96
N PRO A 32 -17.44 -1.29 -9.45
CA PRO A 32 -17.92 -1.56 -8.09
C PRO A 32 -18.32 -3.01 -7.84
N SER A 33 -18.48 -3.81 -8.88
CA SER A 33 -18.77 -5.25 -8.76
C SER A 33 -17.52 -6.13 -8.80
N VAL A 34 -16.31 -5.57 -9.00
CA VAL A 34 -15.06 -6.36 -8.99
C VAL A 34 -14.67 -6.66 -7.57
N THR A 35 -14.83 -7.92 -7.18
CA THR A 35 -14.52 -8.44 -5.85
C THR A 35 -13.18 -9.15 -5.79
N GLU A 36 -12.62 -9.54 -6.92
CA GLU A 36 -11.38 -10.33 -6.96
C GLU A 36 -10.56 -10.04 -8.20
N LEU A 37 -9.27 -9.94 -8.02
CA LEU A 37 -8.26 -10.01 -9.07
C LEU A 37 -7.27 -11.12 -8.72
N ASP A 38 -7.20 -12.15 -9.55
CA ASP A 38 -6.20 -13.21 -9.44
C ASP A 38 -5.04 -12.94 -10.41
N ALA A 39 -3.90 -12.59 -9.85
CA ALA A 39 -2.64 -12.33 -10.55
C ALA A 39 -1.55 -13.38 -10.20
N SER A 40 -1.94 -14.50 -9.55
CA SER A 40 -0.99 -15.48 -9.02
C SER A 40 -0.15 -16.19 -10.09
N GLN A 41 -0.63 -16.23 -11.34
CA GLN A 41 0.09 -16.86 -12.46
C GLN A 41 0.80 -15.86 -13.39
N LYS A 42 0.78 -14.57 -13.05
CA LYS A 42 1.30 -13.49 -13.92
C LYS A 42 2.45 -12.74 -13.25
N ASP A 43 3.41 -12.32 -14.04
CA ASP A 43 4.47 -11.40 -13.65
C ASP A 43 4.05 -9.97 -14.00
N ILE A 44 3.21 -9.37 -13.17
CA ILE A 44 2.69 -8.02 -13.41
C ILE A 44 3.56 -7.01 -12.64
N ASN A 45 4.22 -6.13 -13.39
CA ASN A 45 5.12 -5.12 -12.81
C ASN A 45 4.35 -4.00 -12.08
N SER A 46 3.11 -3.72 -12.49
CA SER A 46 2.32 -2.65 -11.89
C SER A 46 0.83 -2.98 -11.92
N ILE A 47 0.19 -2.89 -10.77
CA ILE A 47 -1.27 -3.02 -10.60
C ILE A 47 -1.81 -1.72 -10.01
N SER A 48 -2.84 -1.16 -10.64
CA SER A 48 -3.56 0.00 -10.13
C SER A 48 -5.05 -0.33 -10.00
N ILE A 49 -5.57 -0.22 -8.79
CA ILE A 49 -6.97 -0.49 -8.47
C ILE A 49 -7.61 0.76 -7.89
N THR A 50 -8.71 1.20 -8.49
CA THR A 50 -9.40 2.43 -8.09
C THR A 50 -10.90 2.21 -8.00
N TYR A 51 -11.50 2.43 -6.81
CA TYR A 51 -12.95 2.34 -6.56
C TYR A 51 -13.61 1.07 -7.08
N VAL A 52 -13.19 -0.06 -6.54
CA VAL A 52 -13.79 -1.39 -6.73
C VAL A 52 -14.71 -1.75 -5.56
N ASP A 53 -15.17 -3.00 -5.49
CA ASP A 53 -15.98 -3.50 -4.38
C ASP A 53 -15.26 -3.36 -3.02
N ASN A 54 -16.02 -3.13 -1.96
CA ASN A 54 -15.49 -2.98 -0.60
C ASN A 54 -14.87 -4.27 -0.04
N ASN A 55 -15.17 -5.43 -0.61
CA ASN A 55 -14.59 -6.72 -0.23
C ASN A 55 -13.51 -7.19 -1.22
N PHE A 56 -12.96 -6.28 -2.01
CA PHE A 56 -11.98 -6.60 -3.01
C PHE A 56 -10.76 -7.35 -2.45
N VAL A 57 -10.37 -8.42 -3.14
CA VAL A 57 -9.20 -9.25 -2.82
C VAL A 57 -8.24 -9.27 -4.01
N LEU A 58 -7.00 -8.92 -3.76
CA LEU A 58 -5.89 -9.15 -4.69
C LEU A 58 -5.19 -10.47 -4.32
N LYS A 59 -5.22 -11.43 -5.22
CA LYS A 59 -4.43 -12.66 -5.13
C LYS A 59 -3.17 -12.53 -5.98
N GLY A 60 -2.04 -12.95 -5.47
CA GLY A 60 -0.78 -12.82 -6.19
C GLY A 60 0.24 -13.87 -5.80
N LYS A 61 1.42 -13.74 -6.38
CA LYS A 61 2.62 -14.45 -5.95
C LYS A 61 3.13 -13.83 -4.65
N GLU A 62 4.02 -14.52 -3.97
CA GLU A 62 4.66 -14.01 -2.75
C GLU A 62 5.30 -12.64 -2.96
N GLU A 63 5.93 -12.45 -4.12
CA GLU A 63 6.52 -11.18 -4.55
C GLU A 63 5.74 -10.59 -5.73
N MET A 64 5.27 -9.37 -5.56
CA MET A 64 4.54 -8.61 -6.58
C MET A 64 5.27 -7.32 -6.93
N GLY A 65 5.00 -6.81 -8.14
CA GLY A 65 5.46 -5.51 -8.57
C GLY A 65 4.86 -4.34 -7.78
N SER A 66 4.76 -3.18 -8.39
CA SER A 66 4.17 -2.00 -7.78
C SER A 66 2.65 -2.13 -7.68
N TYR A 67 2.10 -1.81 -6.52
CA TYR A 67 0.67 -1.82 -6.28
C TYR A 67 0.17 -0.46 -5.79
N ALA A 68 -0.79 0.11 -6.51
CA ALA A 68 -1.48 1.33 -6.13
C ALA A 68 -2.98 1.05 -5.95
N PHE A 69 -3.49 1.38 -4.78
CA PHE A 69 -4.89 1.21 -4.42
C PHE A 69 -5.51 2.56 -4.06
N THR A 70 -6.72 2.82 -4.59
CA THR A 70 -7.54 3.97 -4.20
C THR A 70 -8.96 3.49 -3.92
N GLY A 71 -9.45 3.67 -2.70
CA GLY A 71 -10.79 3.20 -2.35
C GLY A 71 -11.23 3.47 -0.92
N TYR A 72 -12.49 3.15 -0.65
CA TYR A 72 -13.16 3.36 0.64
C TYR A 72 -12.87 2.27 1.68
N GLN A 73 -12.37 1.13 1.25
CA GLN A 73 -11.97 0.02 2.12
C GLN A 73 -10.55 -0.39 1.77
N LEU A 74 -9.83 -0.92 2.74
CA LEU A 74 -8.46 -1.36 2.51
C LEU A 74 -8.44 -2.64 1.67
N PRO A 75 -7.47 -2.78 0.76
CA PRO A 75 -7.33 -3.98 -0.04
C PRO A 75 -6.97 -5.17 0.85
N LYS A 76 -7.64 -6.28 0.62
CA LYS A 76 -7.19 -7.58 1.15
C LYS A 76 -6.22 -8.20 0.16
N THR A 77 -5.16 -8.82 0.65
CA THR A 77 -4.17 -9.52 -0.17
C THR A 77 -4.10 -10.98 0.23
N GLU A 78 -3.97 -11.88 -0.74
CA GLU A 78 -3.79 -13.32 -0.52
C GLU A 78 -2.57 -13.82 -1.30
N GLY A 79 -1.70 -14.57 -0.64
CA GLY A 79 -0.48 -15.14 -1.22
C GLY A 79 0.67 -14.13 -1.39
N ILE A 80 0.47 -12.86 -1.04
CA ILE A 80 1.44 -11.79 -1.23
C ILE A 80 2.04 -11.40 0.12
N SER A 81 3.37 -11.38 0.21
CA SER A 81 4.09 -10.85 1.39
C SER A 81 5.03 -9.70 1.05
N THR A 82 5.34 -9.51 -0.22
CA THR A 82 6.31 -8.52 -0.71
C THR A 82 5.75 -7.72 -1.88
N PHE A 83 5.92 -6.40 -1.83
CA PHE A 83 5.68 -5.50 -2.96
C PHE A 83 6.96 -4.75 -3.34
N ALA A 84 7.14 -4.48 -4.64
CA ALA A 84 8.20 -3.57 -5.09
C ALA A 84 7.90 -2.13 -4.64
N SER A 85 6.65 -1.68 -4.72
CA SER A 85 6.16 -0.47 -4.04
C SER A 85 4.68 -0.61 -3.70
N LEU A 86 4.24 0.09 -2.65
CA LEU A 86 2.85 0.07 -2.19
C LEU A 86 2.37 1.49 -1.94
N THR A 87 1.34 1.90 -2.68
CA THR A 87 0.65 3.18 -2.47
C THR A 87 -0.81 2.93 -2.13
N VAL A 88 -1.27 3.49 -1.02
CA VAL A 88 -2.66 3.39 -0.57
C VAL A 88 -3.24 4.79 -0.42
N THR A 89 -4.28 5.10 -1.21
CA THR A 89 -5.03 6.35 -1.13
C THR A 89 -6.45 6.05 -0.64
N THR A 90 -6.86 6.64 0.46
CA THR A 90 -8.13 6.29 1.11
C THR A 90 -8.75 7.48 1.85
N PRO A 91 -10.08 7.54 1.97
CA PRO A 91 -10.77 8.46 2.87
C PRO A 91 -10.86 7.95 4.32
N LEU A 92 -10.24 6.83 4.64
CA LEU A 92 -10.21 6.32 6.02
C LEU A 92 -9.25 7.14 6.88
N THR A 93 -9.61 7.36 8.12
CA THR A 93 -8.75 8.04 9.11
C THR A 93 -7.73 7.10 9.75
N ASN A 94 -8.04 5.79 9.77
CA ASN A 94 -7.17 4.77 10.32
C ASN A 94 -6.96 3.67 9.28
N VAL A 95 -5.71 3.33 9.03
CA VAL A 95 -5.28 2.33 8.03
C VAL A 95 -4.50 1.24 8.73
N GLU A 96 -4.93 -0.02 8.56
CA GLU A 96 -4.15 -1.17 8.99
C GLU A 96 -4.08 -2.20 7.85
N ILE A 97 -2.85 -2.58 7.47
CA ILE A 97 -2.58 -3.60 6.45
C ILE A 97 -1.69 -4.67 7.08
N SER A 98 -2.22 -5.88 7.18
CA SER A 98 -1.50 -7.04 7.71
C SER A 98 -1.07 -8.00 6.60
N GLY A 99 -0.15 -8.92 6.92
CA GLY A 99 0.36 -9.95 6.01
C GLY A 99 1.49 -9.49 5.09
N ILE A 100 1.73 -8.19 4.94
CA ILE A 100 2.84 -7.66 4.13
C ILE A 100 4.08 -7.53 5.02
N LYS A 101 5.14 -8.24 4.64
CA LYS A 101 6.43 -8.26 5.36
C LYS A 101 7.45 -7.30 4.77
N GLN A 102 7.38 -7.06 3.47
CA GLN A 102 8.38 -6.26 2.79
C GLN A 102 7.78 -5.35 1.71
N VAL A 103 8.28 -4.12 1.66
CA VAL A 103 8.12 -3.21 0.52
C VAL A 103 9.52 -2.77 0.10
N THR A 104 10.03 -3.29 -1.02
CA THR A 104 11.45 -3.10 -1.41
C THR A 104 11.78 -1.67 -1.84
N GLY A 105 10.80 -0.93 -2.35
CA GLY A 105 10.90 0.49 -2.71
C GLY A 105 10.05 1.36 -1.80
N GLU A 106 9.18 2.17 -2.38
CA GLU A 106 8.40 3.18 -1.66
C GLU A 106 7.10 2.62 -1.07
N LEU A 107 6.89 2.88 0.22
CA LEU A 107 5.63 2.73 0.92
C LEU A 107 5.01 4.11 1.13
N SER A 108 3.81 4.33 0.61
CA SER A 108 3.11 5.60 0.68
C SER A 108 1.65 5.44 1.11
N PHE A 109 1.23 6.23 2.09
CA PHE A 109 -0.17 6.37 2.48
C PHE A 109 -0.62 7.80 2.22
N GLN A 110 -1.74 7.95 1.54
CA GLN A 110 -2.31 9.24 1.17
C GLN A 110 -3.78 9.31 1.58
N ALA A 111 -4.16 10.43 2.17
CA ALA A 111 -5.56 10.74 2.37
C ALA A 111 -6.19 11.27 1.08
N THR A 112 -7.45 10.96 0.85
CA THR A 112 -8.23 11.71 -0.15
C THR A 112 -8.51 13.12 0.35
N ALA A 113 -8.92 14.02 -0.55
CA ALA A 113 -9.20 15.41 -0.20
C ALA A 113 -10.15 15.53 1.02
N ASN A 114 -9.84 16.44 1.94
CA ASN A 114 -10.57 16.74 3.17
C ASN A 114 -10.55 15.65 4.26
N VAL A 115 -9.64 14.71 4.18
CA VAL A 115 -9.42 13.70 5.23
C VAL A 115 -7.97 13.77 5.70
N THR A 116 -7.75 13.56 6.99
CA THR A 116 -6.43 13.40 7.58
C THR A 116 -6.29 11.97 8.08
N LEU A 117 -5.19 11.31 7.77
CA LEU A 117 -4.85 10.01 8.32
C LEU A 117 -4.43 10.17 9.79
N GLU A 118 -5.23 9.65 10.70
CA GLU A 118 -4.90 9.67 12.13
C GLU A 118 -3.88 8.59 12.48
N SER A 119 -3.97 7.42 11.82
CA SER A 119 -3.01 6.35 12.05
C SER A 119 -2.79 5.47 10.83
N VAL A 120 -1.57 4.99 10.66
CA VAL A 120 -1.19 3.92 9.74
C VAL A 120 -0.49 2.80 10.51
N SER A 121 -0.86 1.55 10.23
CA SER A 121 -0.32 0.37 10.89
C SER A 121 -0.03 -0.73 9.86
N MET A 122 1.17 -1.28 9.93
CA MET A 122 1.53 -2.52 9.24
C MET A 122 2.25 -3.44 10.23
N PRO A 123 1.48 -4.25 10.98
CA PRO A 123 2.02 -5.02 12.12
C PRO A 123 3.03 -6.10 11.71
N ASP A 124 3.03 -6.51 10.44
CA ASP A 124 3.90 -7.57 9.93
C ASP A 124 5.08 -7.04 9.10
N LEU A 125 5.16 -5.73 8.85
CA LEU A 125 6.22 -5.14 8.03
C LEU A 125 7.58 -5.26 8.73
N GLU A 126 8.54 -5.91 8.08
CA GLU A 126 9.89 -6.17 8.57
C GLU A 126 10.92 -5.26 7.87
N THR A 127 10.71 -4.98 6.58
CA THR A 127 11.63 -4.18 5.77
C THR A 127 10.88 -3.23 4.84
N VAL A 128 11.39 -2.00 4.71
CA VAL A 128 10.90 -1.04 3.72
C VAL A 128 12.07 -0.30 3.06
N GLY A 129 11.95 0.04 1.77
CA GLY A 129 12.92 0.89 1.07
C GLY A 129 12.84 2.32 1.55
N LYS A 130 11.72 2.98 1.20
CA LYS A 130 11.42 4.36 1.60
C LYS A 130 10.10 4.44 2.33
N PHE A 131 10.06 5.20 3.39
CA PHE A 131 8.83 5.58 4.07
C PHE A 131 8.89 7.03 4.55
N ALA A 132 7.83 7.77 4.32
CA ALA A 132 7.68 9.13 4.84
C ALA A 132 6.47 9.20 5.78
N THR A 133 6.68 9.71 7.00
CA THR A 133 5.57 10.20 7.81
C THR A 133 5.26 11.61 7.30
N GLY A 134 4.10 11.80 6.69
CA GLY A 134 3.68 13.10 6.16
C GLY A 134 2.83 13.88 7.16
N ASN A 135 2.42 15.08 6.76
CA ASN A 135 1.38 15.85 7.47
C ASN A 135 0.05 15.06 7.57
N ASP A 136 -0.09 14.01 6.76
CA ASP A 136 -1.28 13.18 6.67
C ASP A 136 -1.26 11.98 7.62
N ASN A 137 -0.10 11.64 8.22
CA ASN A 137 0.04 10.45 9.07
C ASN A 137 0.45 10.83 10.48
N LYS A 138 -0.51 11.01 11.39
CA LYS A 138 -0.22 11.42 12.77
C LYS A 138 0.39 10.32 13.62
N ARG A 139 0.05 9.05 13.36
CA ARG A 139 0.57 7.89 14.10
C ARG A 139 1.03 6.80 13.16
N CYS A 140 2.21 6.26 13.42
CA CYS A 140 2.77 5.15 12.67
C CYS A 140 3.06 3.96 13.58
N ASN A 141 2.53 2.79 13.25
CA ASN A 141 2.68 1.57 14.04
C ASN A 141 3.27 0.44 13.19
N PHE A 142 4.58 0.29 13.23
CA PHE A 142 5.34 -0.75 12.53
C PHE A 142 6.20 -1.54 13.52
N PRO A 143 5.58 -2.36 14.39
CA PRO A 143 6.24 -2.96 15.54
C PRO A 143 7.32 -4.00 15.19
N LYS A 144 7.28 -4.56 13.97
CA LYS A 144 8.26 -5.54 13.48
C LYS A 144 9.26 -4.97 12.50
N LEU A 145 9.15 -3.69 12.14
CA LEU A 145 10.08 -3.05 11.20
C LEU A 145 11.49 -3.04 11.77
N THR A 146 12.40 -3.79 11.16
CA THR A 146 13.81 -3.89 11.56
C THR A 146 14.72 -3.06 10.69
N ARG A 147 14.33 -2.81 9.43
CA ARG A 147 15.23 -2.19 8.46
C ARG A 147 14.51 -1.24 7.50
N VAL A 148 15.13 -0.07 7.31
CA VAL A 148 14.81 0.86 6.21
C VAL A 148 16.03 0.95 5.29
N THR A 149 15.88 0.47 4.05
CA THR A 149 17.04 0.25 3.15
C THR A 149 17.44 1.45 2.31
N GLU A 150 16.62 2.50 2.29
CA GLU A 150 16.93 3.73 1.56
C GLU A 150 16.70 4.96 2.46
N ARG A 151 15.44 5.32 2.75
CA ARG A 151 15.13 6.55 3.48
C ARG A 151 13.94 6.42 4.42
N LEU A 152 14.12 6.85 5.66
CA LEU A 152 13.04 7.15 6.59
C LEU A 152 12.94 8.68 6.77
N TYR A 153 11.85 9.25 6.32
CA TYR A 153 11.56 10.68 6.48
C TYR A 153 10.50 10.88 7.56
N ILE A 154 10.83 11.62 8.60
CA ILE A 154 9.91 11.92 9.70
C ILE A 154 9.61 13.43 9.69
N ASN A 155 8.37 13.78 9.40
CA ASN A 155 7.88 15.14 9.52
C ASN A 155 7.24 15.34 10.89
N ILE A 156 7.77 16.27 11.69
CA ILE A 156 7.34 16.56 13.05
C ILE A 156 6.58 17.87 13.03
N GLU A 157 5.30 17.85 13.40
CA GLU A 157 4.53 19.09 13.58
C GLU A 157 5.05 19.89 14.77
N LYS A 158 4.98 21.22 14.69
CA LYS A 158 5.44 22.15 15.76
C LYS A 158 4.85 21.90 17.15
N THR A 159 3.68 21.31 17.23
CA THR A 159 2.96 21.03 18.48
C THR A 159 3.37 19.73 19.14
N VAL A 160 4.19 18.91 18.45
CA VAL A 160 4.61 17.60 18.94
C VAL A 160 5.76 17.75 19.92
N THR A 161 5.57 17.28 21.14
CA THR A 161 6.55 17.34 22.23
C THR A 161 7.29 16.02 22.44
N ASP A 162 6.79 14.92 21.88
CA ASP A 162 7.44 13.60 21.93
C ASP A 162 7.12 12.78 20.67
N LEU A 163 7.86 11.69 20.46
CA LEU A 163 7.71 10.79 19.32
C LEU A 163 7.00 9.47 19.68
N SER A 164 6.29 9.42 20.80
CA SER A 164 5.59 8.21 21.29
C SER A 164 4.50 7.70 20.32
N TYR A 165 4.04 8.55 19.42
CA TYR A 165 3.10 8.20 18.36
C TYR A 165 3.74 7.39 17.20
N LEU A 166 5.07 7.29 17.17
CA LEU A 166 5.83 6.49 16.23
C LEU A 166 6.28 5.19 16.89
N ASN A 167 5.73 4.06 16.47
CA ASN A 167 6.14 2.76 16.98
C ASN A 167 7.05 2.04 15.96
N PHE A 168 8.33 2.25 16.11
CA PHE A 168 9.42 1.55 15.38
C PHE A 168 10.32 0.81 16.36
N LYS A 169 9.73 0.13 17.36
CA LYS A 169 10.46 -0.46 18.50
C LYS A 169 11.50 -1.52 18.12
N SER A 170 11.35 -2.16 16.95
CA SER A 170 12.25 -3.18 16.45
C SER A 170 13.28 -2.66 15.44
N LEU A 171 13.26 -1.34 15.15
CA LEU A 171 14.11 -0.76 14.12
C LEU A 171 15.59 -0.81 14.52
N GLU A 172 16.38 -1.56 13.75
CA GLU A 172 17.81 -1.80 13.98
C GLU A 172 18.68 -0.98 13.04
N SER A 173 18.20 -0.74 11.80
CA SER A 173 18.99 -0.03 10.80
C SER A 173 18.16 0.84 9.88
N VAL A 174 18.71 2.02 9.58
CA VAL A 174 18.17 2.97 8.60
C VAL A 174 19.37 3.48 7.79
N GLU A 175 19.29 3.40 6.45
CA GLU A 175 20.40 3.91 5.62
C GLU A 175 20.45 5.45 5.66
N PHE A 176 19.30 6.10 5.54
CA PHE A 176 19.20 7.54 5.65
C PHE A 176 17.97 7.96 6.48
N LEU A 177 18.25 8.61 7.62
CA LEU A 177 17.21 9.19 8.49
C LEU A 177 17.17 10.71 8.32
N GLU A 178 16.02 11.23 7.97
CA GLU A 178 15.77 12.66 7.84
C GLU A 178 14.59 13.07 8.72
N MET A 179 14.81 14.06 9.58
CA MET A 179 13.79 14.58 10.49
C MET A 179 13.56 16.05 10.20
N TYR A 180 12.35 16.42 9.94
CA TYR A 180 11.94 17.81 9.69
C TYR A 180 10.98 18.26 10.78
N GLY A 181 11.26 19.44 11.37
CA GLY A 181 10.34 20.17 12.19
C GLY A 181 9.82 21.39 11.43
N SER A 182 8.52 21.50 11.24
CA SER A 182 7.87 22.65 10.58
C SER A 182 7.33 23.65 11.59
#